data_00b1e92c14545a64e7757d5b9e743488
#
_entry.id   00b1e92c14545a64e7757d5b9e743488
#
_cell.length_a   1.000
_cell.length_b   1.000
_cell.length_c   1.000
_cell.angle_alpha   90.00
_cell.angle_beta   90.00
_cell.angle_gamma   90.00
#
_symmetry.space_group_name_H-M   'P 1'
#
loop_
_entity.id
_entity.type
_entity.pdbx_description
1 polymer ?
#
loop_
_entity_poly.entity_id
_entity_poly.type
_entity_poly.pdbx_seq_one_letter_code
_entity_poly.pdbx_strand_id
1 'polypeptide(L)'
;MNTVRLSNIALKTFREFLFDCGCSRTDSGAKGRGGHEKWEKEDMERPITLQTHVDPVPEHIVRNCLRDLGLSRKHLETWLLAKH
;
A
#
# COMPACT_ATOMS: atom_id res chain seq x y z
N MET A 1 13.95 -16.49 13.33
CA MET A 1 13.10 -15.38 13.51
C MET A 1 12.60 -14.83 12.20
N ASN A 2 11.32 -14.85 12.00
CA ASN A 2 10.74 -14.45 10.74
C ASN A 2 10.41 -12.98 10.72
N THR A 3 11.32 -12.20 10.19
CA THR A 3 11.09 -10.80 10.06
C THR A 3 10.68 -10.50 8.62
N VAL A 4 9.51 -9.97 8.46
CA VAL A 4 9.04 -9.59 7.14
C VAL A 4 9.67 -8.26 6.78
N ARG A 5 10.27 -8.21 5.60
CA ARG A 5 10.90 -6.98 5.16
C ARG A 5 9.91 -6.11 4.43
N LEU A 6 9.90 -4.83 4.78
CA LEU A 6 9.03 -3.88 4.09
C LEU A 6 9.57 -3.53 2.71
N SER A 7 10.79 -3.91 2.41
CA SER A 7 11.42 -3.52 1.16
C SER A 7 11.23 -4.51 0.03
N ASN A 8 10.47 -5.56 0.26
CA ASN A 8 10.32 -6.59 -0.76
C ASN A 8 8.86 -7.00 -0.95
N ILE A 9 7.99 -6.03 -0.91
CA ILE A 9 6.56 -6.28 -1.07
C ILE A 9 6.16 -5.99 -2.50
N ALA A 10 5.66 -7.00 -3.19
CA ALA A 10 5.23 -6.82 -4.57
C ALA A 10 4.09 -5.81 -4.63
N LEU A 11 4.04 -5.05 -5.70
CA LEU A 11 3.00 -4.05 -5.87
C LEU A 11 1.62 -4.68 -5.79
N LYS A 12 1.44 -5.83 -6.42
CA LYS A 12 0.17 -6.54 -6.38
C LYS A 12 -0.25 -6.87 -4.95
N THR A 13 0.70 -7.34 -4.16
CA THR A 13 0.43 -7.71 -2.78
C THR A 13 0.07 -6.47 -1.96
N PHE A 14 0.76 -5.37 -2.20
CA PHE A 14 0.48 -4.16 -1.45
C PHE A 14 -0.89 -3.58 -1.81
N ARG A 15 -1.30 -3.72 -3.06
CA ARG A 15 -2.66 -3.33 -3.44
C ARG A 15 -3.70 -4.12 -2.68
N GLU A 16 -3.46 -5.43 -2.51
CA GLU A 16 -4.38 -6.26 -1.73
C GLU A 16 -4.44 -5.80 -0.28
N PHE A 17 -3.30 -5.40 0.26
CA PHE A 17 -3.26 -4.90 1.62
C PHE A 17 -4.10 -3.63 1.76
N LEU A 18 -3.95 -2.71 0.83
CA LEU A 18 -4.73 -1.47 0.87
C LEU A 18 -6.22 -1.76 0.77
N PHE A 19 -6.59 -2.67 -0.10
CA PHE A 19 -7.98 -3.05 -0.24
C PHE A 19 -8.51 -3.66 1.04
N ASP A 20 -7.74 -4.54 1.67
CA ASP A 20 -8.16 -5.17 2.91
C ASP A 20 -8.23 -4.17 4.07
N CYS A 21 -7.51 -3.08 3.97
CA CYS A 21 -7.58 -2.02 4.97
C CYS A 21 -8.80 -1.12 4.80
N GLY A 22 -9.58 -1.35 3.77
CA GLY A 22 -10.76 -0.54 3.52
C GLY A 22 -10.55 0.58 2.54
N CYS A 23 -9.41 0.59 1.87
CA CYS A 23 -9.15 1.63 0.87
C CYS A 23 -9.77 1.27 -0.47
N SER A 24 -10.11 2.28 -1.23
CA SER A 24 -10.54 2.08 -2.59
C SER A 24 -9.73 2.94 -3.52
N ARG A 25 -9.59 2.47 -4.73
CA ARG A 25 -8.86 3.21 -5.74
C ARG A 25 -9.75 4.29 -6.31
N THR A 26 -9.25 5.51 -6.34
CA THR A 26 -10.05 6.66 -6.72
C THR A 26 -9.62 7.31 -8.02
N ASP A 27 -8.61 6.79 -8.66
CA ASP A 27 -8.10 7.37 -9.90
C ASP A 27 -8.61 6.65 -11.14
N SER A 28 -9.73 5.98 -11.02
CA SER A 28 -10.26 5.24 -12.14
C SER A 28 -10.47 6.17 -13.31
N GLY A 29 -10.06 5.79 -14.47
CA GLY A 29 -10.20 6.62 -15.61
C GLY A 29 -9.00 7.47 -15.92
N ALA A 30 -8.05 7.44 -15.07
CA ALA A 30 -6.84 8.21 -15.32
C ALA A 30 -5.99 7.52 -16.35
N LYS A 31 -6.45 7.20 -17.36
CA LYS A 31 -5.84 6.69 -18.52
C LYS A 31 -4.36 6.61 -18.60
N GLY A 32 -3.78 5.82 -17.81
CA GLY A 32 -2.40 5.50 -17.94
C GLY A 32 -1.43 6.65 -17.96
N ARG A 33 -1.80 7.72 -17.35
CA ARG A 33 -0.90 8.80 -17.32
C ARG A 33 0.04 8.59 -16.20
N GLY A 34 1.23 8.43 -16.45
CA GLY A 34 2.26 8.48 -15.49
C GLY A 34 2.37 7.38 -14.46
N GLY A 35 1.61 6.40 -14.51
CA GLY A 35 1.79 5.29 -13.60
C GLY A 35 1.62 5.59 -12.12
N HIS A 36 0.64 6.37 -11.78
CA HIS A 36 0.30 6.62 -10.37
C HIS A 36 -1.11 6.16 -10.11
N GLU A 37 -1.33 5.65 -8.90
CA GLU A 37 -2.65 5.26 -8.43
C GLU A 37 -2.95 5.99 -7.14
N LYS A 38 -4.20 6.39 -6.97
CA LYS A 38 -4.63 7.01 -5.73
C LYS A 38 -5.56 6.08 -5.00
N TRP A 39 -5.32 5.93 -3.71
CA TRP A 39 -6.11 5.08 -2.84
C TRP A 39 -6.60 5.90 -1.67
N GLU A 40 -7.87 5.78 -1.34
CA GLU A 40 -8.48 6.54 -0.26
C GLU A 40 -9.32 5.66 0.62
N LYS A 41 -9.48 6.12 1.83
CA LYS A 41 -10.30 5.44 2.81
C LYS A 41 -11.04 6.52 3.58
N GLU A 42 -12.19 6.16 4.12
CA GLU A 42 -13.09 7.12 4.70
C GLU A 42 -12.49 8.07 5.72
N ASP A 43 -11.62 7.61 6.56
CA ASP A 43 -11.07 8.43 7.61
C ASP A 43 -9.71 9.04 7.31
N MET A 44 -9.28 8.99 6.08
CA MET A 44 -7.97 9.50 5.74
C MET A 44 -8.02 10.96 5.37
N GLU A 45 -7.01 11.70 5.82
CA GLU A 45 -6.92 13.11 5.50
C GLU A 45 -6.44 13.35 4.08
N ARG A 46 -5.63 12.44 3.57
CA ARG A 46 -5.11 12.59 2.22
C ARG A 46 -4.98 11.22 1.57
N PRO A 47 -5.08 11.15 0.26
CA PRO A 47 -4.98 9.87 -0.42
C PRO A 47 -3.56 9.34 -0.42
N ILE A 48 -3.47 8.03 -0.56
CA ILE A 48 -2.20 7.36 -0.76
C ILE A 48 -1.93 7.33 -2.26
N THR A 49 -0.72 7.70 -2.65
CA THR A 49 -0.32 7.62 -4.04
C THR A 49 0.71 6.52 -4.20
N LEU A 50 0.42 5.57 -5.07
CA LEU A 50 1.34 4.50 -5.39
C LEU A 50 1.89 4.71 -6.79
N GLN A 51 3.18 4.43 -6.95
CA GLN A 51 3.81 4.45 -8.25
C GLN A 51 3.72 3.06 -8.85
N THR A 52 3.07 2.95 -9.99
CA THR A 52 2.79 1.63 -10.57
C THR A 52 3.93 1.09 -11.41
N HIS A 53 4.94 1.91 -11.67
CA HIS A 53 6.09 1.45 -12.45
C HIS A 53 7.26 1.01 -11.57
N VAL A 54 7.08 0.99 -10.28
CA VAL A 54 8.12 0.55 -9.36
C VAL A 54 7.62 -0.67 -8.59
N ASP A 55 8.29 -1.79 -8.77
CA ASP A 55 7.89 -3.04 -8.16
C ASP A 55 9.16 -3.82 -7.83
N PRO A 56 9.40 -4.18 -6.58
CA PRO A 56 8.49 -4.07 -5.44
C PRO A 56 8.32 -2.63 -4.95
N VAL A 57 7.33 -2.44 -4.09
CA VAL A 57 7.04 -1.11 -3.55
C VAL A 57 8.21 -0.67 -2.69
N PRO A 58 8.75 0.53 -2.93
CA PRO A 58 9.88 1.01 -2.12
C PRO A 58 9.50 1.10 -0.64
N GLU A 59 10.47 0.78 0.19
CA GLU A 59 10.21 0.72 1.63
C GLU A 59 9.70 2.05 2.18
N HIS A 60 10.26 3.17 1.73
CA HIS A 60 9.82 4.45 2.26
C HIS A 60 8.37 4.74 1.87
N ILE A 61 7.92 4.24 0.74
CA ILE A 61 6.52 4.40 0.34
C ILE A 61 5.63 3.56 1.26
N VAL A 62 6.05 2.34 1.57
CA VAL A 62 5.30 1.49 2.48
C VAL A 62 5.16 2.16 3.83
N ARG A 63 6.24 2.72 4.35
CA ARG A 63 6.21 3.39 5.64
C ARG A 63 5.28 4.60 5.64
N ASN A 64 5.34 5.39 4.56
CA ASN A 64 4.47 6.55 4.47
C ASN A 64 3.01 6.14 4.42
N CYS A 65 2.71 5.06 3.69
CA CYS A 65 1.33 4.57 3.61
C CYS A 65 0.83 4.11 4.97
N LEU A 66 1.66 3.39 5.71
CA LEU A 66 1.27 2.93 7.03
C LEU A 66 0.98 4.11 7.95
N ARG A 67 1.84 5.14 7.88
CA ARG A 67 1.62 6.33 8.69
C ARG A 67 0.31 7.00 8.34
N ASP A 68 0.03 7.14 7.05
CA ASP A 68 -1.20 7.77 6.61
C ASP A 68 -2.43 6.96 7.00
N LEU A 69 -2.29 5.65 7.07
CA LEU A 69 -3.37 4.77 7.48
C LEU A 69 -3.51 4.69 9.00
N GLY A 70 -2.53 5.20 9.73
CA GLY A 70 -2.54 5.08 11.19
C GLY A 70 -2.24 3.67 11.66
N LEU A 71 -1.50 2.91 10.87
CA LEU A 71 -1.20 1.54 11.18
C LEU A 71 0.27 1.37 11.51
N SER A 72 0.58 0.35 12.31
CA SER A 72 1.95 0.06 12.66
C SER A 72 2.55 -0.91 11.66
N ARG A 73 3.87 -0.96 11.67
CA ARG A 73 4.59 -1.94 10.86
C ARG A 73 4.15 -3.36 11.20
N LYS A 74 3.91 -3.61 12.47
CA LYS A 74 3.50 -4.93 12.91
C LYS A 74 2.17 -5.34 12.29
N HIS A 75 1.29 -4.40 12.09
CA HIS A 75 0.00 -4.69 11.48
C HIS A 75 0.21 -5.26 10.08
N LEU A 76 1.08 -4.64 9.29
CA LEU A 76 1.38 -5.12 7.95
C LEU A 76 2.08 -6.48 8.00
N GLU A 77 3.02 -6.64 8.94
CA GLU A 77 3.73 -7.91 9.06
C GLU A 77 2.75 -9.04 9.37
N THR A 78 1.83 -8.80 10.27
CA THR A 78 0.84 -9.81 10.62
C THR A 78 -0.03 -10.16 9.41
N TRP A 79 -0.44 -9.14 8.67
CA TRP A 79 -1.25 -9.37 7.48
C TRP A 79 -0.48 -10.19 6.43
N LEU A 80 0.79 -9.85 6.22
CA LEU A 80 1.60 -10.58 5.25
C LEU A 80 1.78 -12.03 5.64
N LEU A 81 2.00 -12.29 6.92
CA LEU A 81 2.16 -13.66 7.40
C LEU A 81 0.87 -14.45 7.26
N ALA A 82 -0.26 -13.80 7.46
CA ALA A 82 -1.54 -14.48 7.34
C ALA A 82 -1.86 -14.82 5.87
N LYS A 83 -1.35 -14.02 4.94
CA LYS A 83 -1.60 -14.24 3.53
C LYS A 83 -0.75 -15.37 2.96
N HIS A 84 0.40 -15.56 3.51
CA HIS A 84 1.33 -16.53 3.02
C HIS A 84 1.59 -17.60 4.06
#